data_4e7cee2d3cf79416eb033afc9a376714
#
_entry.id   4e7cee2d3cf79416eb033afc9a376714
#
_cell.length_a   1.000
_cell.length_b   1.000
_cell.length_c   1.000
_cell.angle_alpha   90.00
_cell.angle_beta   90.00
_cell.angle_gamma   90.00
#
_symmetry.space_group_name_H-M   'P 1'
#
loop_
_entity.id
_entity.type
_entity.pdbx_description
1 polymer ?
#
loop_
_entity_poly.entity_id
_entity_poly.type
_entity_poly.pdbx_seq_one_letter_code
_entity_poly.pdbx_strand_id
1 'polypeptide(L)'
;VPELAESWTASPDGWTFKLRKGVTFHDGADFTAEDVVFSFNRALEESSDYKEQVKTVSKVEVIDDYTIKLVTDGANPILPNTLTNVYIMDSGWAKANGVEKPQDFAAEEETFSVRNSNGTGPFMLMSRAPEELSVLERNPNWWGDSMFPGNVDRIEYRPIKNAATRVAALLSGEVDFVLDAPLQDLKRIEATDGLTTKTVAQVRSIFFGMDQG
;
A
#
# COMPACT_ATOMS: atom_id res chain seq x y z
N VAL A 1 11.39 7.68 2.18
CA VAL A 1 12.36 6.84 1.46
C VAL A 1 11.93 6.80 0.00
N PRO A 2 12.83 6.98 -0.97
CA PRO A 2 12.52 6.78 -2.39
C PRO A 2 12.13 5.32 -2.67
N GLU A 3 11.02 5.13 -3.37
CA GLU A 3 10.53 3.81 -3.81
C GLU A 3 10.46 3.74 -5.33
N LEU A 4 9.27 3.72 -5.92
CA LEU A 4 9.10 3.76 -7.38
C LEU A 4 9.58 5.06 -8.02
N ALA A 5 9.65 6.17 -7.26
CA ALA A 5 10.33 7.39 -7.66
C ALA A 5 11.70 7.47 -6.96
N GLU A 6 12.76 7.66 -7.73
CA GLU A 6 14.13 7.80 -7.21
C GLU A 6 14.42 9.21 -6.71
N SER A 7 13.80 10.21 -7.34
CA SER A 7 13.96 11.62 -6.98
C SER A 7 12.77 12.45 -7.46
N TRP A 8 12.61 13.64 -6.86
CA TRP A 8 11.58 14.59 -7.25
C TRP A 8 12.03 16.04 -7.03
N THR A 9 11.46 16.93 -7.82
CA THR A 9 11.77 18.35 -7.78
C THR A 9 10.49 19.16 -7.82
N ALA A 10 10.36 20.10 -6.89
CA ALA A 10 9.23 21.03 -6.83
C ALA A 10 9.33 22.10 -7.91
N SER A 11 8.18 22.54 -8.42
CA SER A 11 7.98 23.73 -9.26
C SER A 11 6.77 24.52 -8.73
N PRO A 12 6.58 25.78 -9.15
CA PRO A 12 5.44 26.58 -8.70
C PRO A 12 4.07 25.99 -9.01
N ASP A 13 3.99 25.10 -10.00
CA ASP A 13 2.79 24.49 -10.55
C ASP A 13 2.75 22.96 -10.39
N GLY A 14 3.61 22.40 -9.53
CA GLY A 14 3.59 20.97 -9.27
C GLY A 14 4.94 20.34 -8.92
N TRP A 15 5.07 19.04 -9.22
CA TRP A 15 6.23 18.25 -8.90
C TRP A 15 6.63 17.36 -10.07
N THR A 16 7.91 17.34 -10.41
CA THR A 16 8.47 16.40 -11.39
C THR A 16 9.12 15.24 -10.65
N PHE A 17 8.75 14.01 -11.02
CA PHE A 17 9.28 12.77 -10.46
C PHE A 17 10.09 12.03 -11.51
N LYS A 18 11.25 11.51 -11.10
CA LYS A 18 12.03 10.54 -11.85
C LYS A 18 11.70 9.15 -11.35
N LEU A 19 11.12 8.33 -12.21
CA LEU A 19 10.70 6.97 -11.90
C LEU A 19 11.89 6.01 -11.98
N ARG A 20 11.85 4.96 -11.18
CA ARG A 20 12.85 3.90 -11.17
C ARG A 20 12.74 3.06 -12.44
N LYS A 21 13.87 2.88 -13.11
CA LYS A 21 13.98 2.01 -14.30
C LYS A 21 14.22 0.55 -13.90
N GLY A 22 13.77 -0.38 -14.74
CA GLY A 22 13.98 -1.81 -14.54
C GLY A 22 13.17 -2.41 -13.41
N VAL A 23 12.11 -1.73 -12.96
CA VAL A 23 11.11 -2.29 -12.07
C VAL A 23 10.10 -3.06 -12.90
N THR A 24 9.77 -4.27 -12.44
CA THR A 24 8.70 -5.08 -13.02
C THR A 24 7.59 -5.31 -12.01
N PHE A 25 6.36 -5.44 -12.51
CA PHE A 25 5.26 -5.98 -11.74
C PHE A 25 5.45 -7.48 -11.47
N HIS A 26 4.64 -8.06 -10.60
CA HIS A 26 4.75 -9.46 -10.18
C HIS A 26 4.55 -10.45 -11.32
N ASP A 27 3.82 -10.09 -12.36
CA ASP A 27 3.63 -10.88 -13.59
C ASP A 27 4.74 -10.70 -14.64
N GLY A 28 5.70 -9.80 -14.37
CA GLY A 28 6.85 -9.51 -15.22
C GLY A 28 6.65 -8.34 -16.17
N ALA A 29 5.48 -7.67 -16.19
CA ALA A 29 5.27 -6.46 -16.98
C ALA A 29 6.15 -5.30 -16.47
N ASP A 30 6.66 -4.48 -17.38
CA ASP A 30 7.49 -3.32 -17.03
C ASP A 30 6.63 -2.21 -16.39
N PHE A 31 7.15 -1.60 -15.31
CA PHE A 31 6.58 -0.40 -14.72
C PHE A 31 7.01 0.84 -15.49
N THR A 32 6.05 1.68 -15.87
CA THR A 32 6.27 2.91 -16.64
C THR A 32 5.41 4.08 -16.16
N ALA A 33 5.60 5.25 -16.77
CA ALA A 33 4.79 6.44 -16.53
C ALA A 33 3.30 6.24 -16.85
N GLU A 34 2.96 5.33 -17.78
CA GLU A 34 1.55 5.01 -18.12
C GLU A 34 0.80 4.42 -16.94
N ASP A 35 1.46 3.59 -16.13
CA ASP A 35 0.85 2.98 -14.94
C ASP A 35 0.59 4.03 -13.86
N VAL A 36 1.44 5.04 -13.76
CA VAL A 36 1.21 6.18 -12.86
C VAL A 36 0.00 6.98 -13.32
N VAL A 37 -0.09 7.32 -14.62
CA VAL A 37 -1.28 8.02 -15.18
C VAL A 37 -2.55 7.22 -14.93
N PHE A 38 -2.52 5.92 -15.21
CA PHE A 38 -3.64 5.03 -14.98
C PHE A 38 -4.08 5.04 -13.51
N SER A 39 -3.13 4.85 -12.59
CA SER A 39 -3.40 4.75 -11.16
C SER A 39 -3.97 6.04 -10.58
N PHE A 40 -3.46 7.21 -11.02
CA PHE A 40 -4.01 8.51 -10.61
C PHE A 40 -5.43 8.73 -11.15
N ASN A 41 -5.69 8.41 -12.41
CA ASN A 41 -7.03 8.51 -12.99
C ASN A 41 -8.01 7.59 -12.25
N ARG A 42 -7.59 6.35 -11.97
CA ARG A 42 -8.39 5.41 -11.18
C ARG A 42 -8.66 5.91 -9.77
N ALA A 43 -7.66 6.52 -9.12
CA ALA A 43 -7.82 7.08 -7.77
C ALA A 43 -8.75 8.30 -7.73
N LEU A 44 -8.94 9.02 -8.85
CA LEU A 44 -9.86 10.15 -8.98
C LEU A 44 -11.32 9.74 -9.22
N GLU A 45 -11.60 8.48 -9.55
CA GLU A 45 -12.95 7.96 -9.76
C GLU A 45 -13.83 8.17 -8.51
N GLU A 46 -15.15 8.27 -8.72
CA GLU A 46 -16.09 8.64 -7.65
C GLU A 46 -16.19 7.58 -6.55
N SER A 47 -16.06 6.30 -6.90
CA SER A 47 -16.06 5.17 -5.96
C SER A 47 -14.72 4.96 -5.25
N SER A 48 -13.70 5.82 -5.47
CA SER A 48 -12.37 5.63 -4.91
C SER A 48 -12.21 6.24 -3.52
N ASP A 49 -11.80 5.45 -2.56
CA ASP A 49 -11.38 5.92 -1.22
C ASP A 49 -10.08 6.75 -1.25
N TYR A 50 -9.35 6.73 -2.36
CA TYR A 50 -8.08 7.46 -2.53
C TYR A 50 -8.24 8.83 -3.19
N LYS A 51 -9.46 9.24 -3.56
CA LYS A 51 -9.73 10.50 -4.24
C LYS A 51 -9.18 11.71 -3.49
N GLU A 52 -9.34 11.73 -2.16
CA GLU A 52 -8.86 12.83 -1.31
C GLU A 52 -7.33 13.00 -1.34
N GLN A 53 -6.56 11.90 -1.50
CA GLN A 53 -5.10 11.94 -1.55
C GLN A 53 -4.58 12.54 -2.86
N VAL A 54 -5.33 12.39 -3.95
CA VAL A 54 -4.88 12.78 -5.30
C VAL A 54 -5.62 14.00 -5.86
N LYS A 55 -6.71 14.46 -5.26
CA LYS A 55 -7.57 15.53 -5.80
C LYS A 55 -6.88 16.87 -6.05
N THR A 56 -5.74 17.13 -5.38
CA THR A 56 -4.94 18.32 -5.60
C THR A 56 -4.08 18.26 -6.86
N VAL A 57 -3.97 17.06 -7.47
CA VAL A 57 -3.29 16.84 -8.74
C VAL A 57 -4.32 17.03 -9.85
N SER A 58 -4.20 18.11 -10.60
CA SER A 58 -5.12 18.41 -11.71
C SER A 58 -4.81 17.60 -12.96
N LYS A 59 -3.54 17.18 -13.13
CA LYS A 59 -3.08 16.43 -14.29
C LYS A 59 -1.78 15.69 -13.98
N VAL A 60 -1.64 14.48 -14.54
CA VAL A 60 -0.36 13.77 -14.64
C VAL A 60 0.16 13.98 -16.07
N GLU A 61 1.28 14.67 -16.23
CA GLU A 61 1.95 14.87 -17.50
C GLU A 61 3.08 13.87 -17.67
N VAL A 62 3.04 13.07 -18.71
CA VAL A 62 4.14 12.19 -19.11
C VAL A 62 5.17 13.01 -19.90
N ILE A 63 6.39 13.07 -19.40
CA ILE A 63 7.51 13.72 -20.08
C ILE A 63 8.27 12.67 -20.92
N ASP A 64 8.53 11.52 -20.33
CA ASP A 64 9.06 10.32 -20.96
C ASP A 64 8.61 9.09 -20.16
N ASP A 65 8.95 7.86 -20.59
CA ASP A 65 8.52 6.60 -19.97
C ASP A 65 8.86 6.50 -18.47
N TYR A 66 9.83 7.30 -18.00
CA TYR A 66 10.31 7.28 -16.61
C TYR A 66 10.36 8.67 -15.97
N THR A 67 9.65 9.65 -16.56
CA THR A 67 9.56 11.01 -16.00
C THR A 67 8.14 11.51 -16.12
N ILE A 68 7.56 11.88 -14.98
CA ILE A 68 6.23 12.47 -14.92
C ILE A 68 6.28 13.83 -14.22
N LYS A 69 5.30 14.68 -14.53
CA LYS A 69 4.99 15.87 -13.73
C LYS A 69 3.57 15.76 -13.20
N LEU A 70 3.43 15.87 -11.89
CA LEU A 70 2.14 16.05 -11.23
C LEU A 70 1.85 17.54 -11.16
N VAL A 71 0.90 18.00 -11.95
CA VAL A 71 0.47 19.39 -11.99
C VAL A 71 -0.53 19.67 -10.89
N THR A 72 -0.32 20.76 -10.15
CA THR A 72 -1.22 21.20 -9.07
C THR A 72 -1.68 22.64 -9.33
N ASP A 73 -2.80 23.03 -8.74
CA ASP A 73 -3.25 24.44 -8.74
C ASP A 73 -2.45 25.23 -7.69
N GLY A 74 -1.31 25.76 -8.12
CA GLY A 74 -0.31 26.41 -7.27
C GLY A 74 0.60 25.44 -6.52
N ALA A 75 1.49 26.00 -5.70
CA ALA A 75 2.48 25.23 -4.97
C ALA A 75 1.86 24.34 -3.89
N ASN A 76 2.18 23.05 -3.90
CA ASN A 76 1.73 22.08 -2.89
C ASN A 76 2.96 21.39 -2.26
N PRO A 77 3.55 21.97 -1.20
CA PRO A 77 4.79 21.44 -0.60
C PRO A 77 4.61 20.10 0.13
N ILE A 78 3.37 19.72 0.46
CA ILE A 78 3.09 18.46 1.18
C ILE A 78 2.72 17.30 0.24
N LEU A 79 2.61 17.54 -1.06
CA LEU A 79 2.18 16.51 -2.02
C LEU A 79 2.95 15.20 -1.90
N PRO A 80 4.30 15.17 -1.83
CA PRO A 80 5.02 13.90 -1.69
C PRO A 80 4.63 13.10 -0.45
N ASN A 81 4.23 13.78 0.64
CA ASN A 81 3.78 13.09 1.84
C ASN A 81 2.36 12.52 1.70
N THR A 82 1.47 13.19 0.98
CA THR A 82 0.11 12.68 0.74
C THR A 82 0.11 11.49 -0.20
N LEU A 83 1.10 11.39 -1.10
CA LEU A 83 1.23 10.30 -2.05
C LEU A 83 1.77 8.99 -1.46
N THR A 84 2.25 8.99 -0.22
CA THR A 84 2.80 7.78 0.42
C THR A 84 1.81 6.62 0.54
N ASN A 85 0.51 6.90 0.44
CA ASN A 85 -0.56 5.90 0.47
C ASN A 85 -1.18 5.65 -0.92
N VAL A 86 -0.62 6.22 -1.99
CA VAL A 86 -1.10 6.00 -3.36
C VAL A 86 -0.26 4.91 -4.01
N TYR A 87 -0.89 3.75 -4.22
CA TYR A 87 -0.24 2.59 -4.82
C TYR A 87 -0.43 2.60 -6.33
N ILE A 88 0.64 2.22 -7.05
CA ILE A 88 0.60 2.13 -8.50
C ILE A 88 0.17 0.72 -8.92
N MET A 89 -0.81 0.67 -9.79
CA MET A 89 -1.38 -0.55 -10.37
C MET A 89 -0.93 -0.66 -11.82
N ASP A 90 -0.62 -1.87 -12.27
CA ASP A 90 -0.37 -2.18 -13.66
C ASP A 90 -1.65 -1.94 -14.51
N SER A 91 -1.53 -1.05 -15.46
CA SER A 91 -2.63 -0.65 -16.35
C SER A 91 -3.06 -1.78 -17.29
N GLY A 92 -2.12 -2.61 -17.74
CA GLY A 92 -2.36 -3.77 -18.58
C GLY A 92 -3.09 -4.88 -17.84
N TRP A 93 -2.62 -5.21 -16.64
CA TRP A 93 -3.27 -6.18 -15.77
C TRP A 93 -4.69 -5.74 -15.39
N ALA A 94 -4.87 -4.47 -15.06
CA ALA A 94 -6.18 -3.93 -14.71
C ALA A 94 -7.18 -4.08 -15.86
N LYS A 95 -6.78 -3.75 -17.09
CA LYS A 95 -7.60 -3.93 -18.29
C LYS A 95 -7.91 -5.40 -18.57
N ALA A 96 -6.90 -6.27 -18.46
CA ALA A 96 -7.07 -7.70 -18.72
C ALA A 96 -8.05 -8.38 -17.76
N ASN A 97 -8.22 -7.83 -16.55
CA ASN A 97 -9.06 -8.39 -15.49
C ASN A 97 -10.34 -7.57 -15.22
N GLY A 98 -10.63 -6.55 -16.02
CA GLY A 98 -11.85 -5.72 -15.89
C GLY A 98 -11.92 -4.93 -14.58
N VAL A 99 -10.76 -4.45 -14.09
CA VAL A 99 -10.65 -3.71 -12.81
C VAL A 99 -10.06 -2.30 -12.99
N GLU A 100 -10.30 -1.70 -14.16
CA GLU A 100 -9.88 -0.33 -14.45
C GLU A 100 -10.50 0.70 -13.50
N LYS A 101 -11.68 0.40 -12.97
CA LYS A 101 -12.34 1.24 -11.96
C LYS A 101 -12.16 0.65 -10.56
N PRO A 102 -12.17 1.50 -9.52
CA PRO A 102 -12.28 1.03 -8.14
C PRO A 102 -13.57 0.27 -7.92
N GLN A 103 -13.56 -0.65 -6.95
CA GLN A 103 -14.77 -1.34 -6.52
C GLN A 103 -15.79 -0.33 -5.97
N ASP A 104 -17.05 -0.51 -6.34
CA ASP A 104 -18.17 0.21 -5.72
C ASP A 104 -18.70 -0.61 -4.54
N PHE A 105 -18.32 -0.22 -3.34
CA PHE A 105 -18.77 -0.87 -2.10
C PHE A 105 -20.27 -0.62 -1.82
N ALA A 106 -20.83 0.48 -2.33
CA ALA A 106 -22.26 0.77 -2.15
C ALA A 106 -23.14 -0.14 -3.03
N ALA A 107 -22.60 -0.61 -4.13
CA ALA A 107 -23.27 -1.56 -5.03
C ALA A 107 -23.08 -3.04 -4.59
N GLU A 108 -22.41 -3.29 -3.45
CA GLU A 108 -22.06 -4.64 -2.97
C GLU A 108 -21.30 -5.49 -4.02
N GLU A 109 -20.53 -4.81 -4.88
CA GLU A 109 -19.74 -5.45 -5.93
C GLU A 109 -18.52 -6.14 -5.33
N GLU A 110 -18.15 -7.32 -5.83
CA GLU A 110 -16.85 -7.95 -5.58
C GLU A 110 -16.08 -8.03 -6.90
N THR A 111 -15.09 -7.18 -7.08
CA THR A 111 -14.24 -7.18 -8.28
C THR A 111 -13.10 -8.18 -8.16
N PHE A 112 -12.48 -8.54 -9.30
CA PHE A 112 -11.32 -9.44 -9.35
C PHE A 112 -10.17 -8.99 -8.43
N SER A 113 -9.97 -7.67 -8.27
CA SER A 113 -8.90 -7.10 -7.41
C SER A 113 -9.12 -7.31 -5.92
N VAL A 114 -10.30 -7.76 -5.47
CA VAL A 114 -10.53 -8.12 -4.06
C VAL A 114 -9.69 -9.31 -3.63
N ARG A 115 -9.48 -10.27 -4.53
CA ARG A 115 -8.77 -11.52 -4.25
C ARG A 115 -7.44 -11.65 -4.97
N ASN A 116 -7.12 -10.72 -5.87
CA ASN A 116 -5.94 -10.78 -6.72
C ASN A 116 -5.24 -9.42 -6.75
N SER A 117 -3.93 -9.43 -6.89
CA SER A 117 -3.14 -8.21 -7.02
C SER A 117 -1.94 -8.43 -7.92
N ASN A 118 -1.52 -7.37 -8.62
CA ASN A 118 -0.28 -7.32 -9.38
C ASN A 118 0.45 -6.03 -8.98
N GLY A 119 1.47 -6.15 -8.17
CA GLY A 119 2.24 -5.03 -7.63
C GLY A 119 3.71 -5.14 -7.96
N THR A 120 4.51 -4.21 -7.44
CA THR A 120 5.98 -4.15 -7.63
C THR A 120 6.75 -4.42 -6.33
N GLY A 121 6.05 -4.89 -5.29
CA GLY A 121 6.58 -5.04 -3.94
C GLY A 121 7.39 -6.32 -3.70
N PRO A 122 7.95 -6.45 -2.47
CA PRO A 122 8.78 -7.59 -2.08
C PRO A 122 8.00 -8.90 -1.91
N PHE A 123 6.68 -8.85 -1.84
CA PHE A 123 5.84 -10.04 -1.69
C PHE A 123 4.70 -10.03 -2.71
N MET A 124 4.43 -11.20 -3.27
CA MET A 124 3.37 -11.48 -4.24
C MET A 124 2.18 -12.13 -3.53
N LEU A 125 0.97 -11.69 -3.82
CA LEU A 125 -0.24 -12.31 -3.29
C LEU A 125 -0.51 -13.62 -4.03
N MET A 126 -0.44 -14.74 -3.31
CA MET A 126 -0.67 -16.09 -3.86
C MET A 126 -2.13 -16.50 -3.74
N SER A 127 -2.77 -16.14 -2.63
CA SER A 127 -4.19 -16.38 -2.41
C SER A 127 -4.77 -15.44 -1.36
N ARG A 128 -6.05 -15.13 -1.48
CA ARG A 128 -6.79 -14.35 -0.49
C ARG A 128 -8.20 -14.88 -0.32
N ALA A 129 -8.53 -15.32 0.89
CA ALA A 129 -9.86 -15.49 1.40
C ALA A 129 -10.15 -14.32 2.36
N PRO A 130 -11.00 -13.34 1.99
CA PRO A 130 -11.32 -12.21 2.84
C PRO A 130 -11.78 -12.66 4.22
N GLU A 131 -11.36 -11.94 5.27
CA GLU A 131 -11.65 -12.23 6.68
C GLU A 131 -11.06 -13.56 7.24
N GLU A 132 -10.42 -14.39 6.43
CA GLU A 132 -9.87 -15.68 6.81
C GLU A 132 -8.35 -15.73 6.72
N LEU A 133 -7.81 -15.65 5.50
CA LEU A 133 -6.38 -15.83 5.25
C LEU A 133 -5.95 -15.14 3.97
N SER A 134 -4.84 -14.41 4.02
CA SER A 134 -4.09 -14.02 2.84
C SER A 134 -2.69 -14.64 2.89
N VAL A 135 -2.27 -15.26 1.79
CA VAL A 135 -0.96 -15.87 1.64
C VAL A 135 -0.15 -15.07 0.65
N LEU A 136 1.03 -14.65 1.10
CA LEU A 136 2.00 -13.95 0.27
C LEU A 136 3.32 -14.71 0.25
N GLU A 137 3.99 -14.70 -0.89
CA GLU A 137 5.32 -15.27 -1.07
C GLU A 137 6.31 -14.21 -1.54
N ARG A 138 7.58 -14.39 -1.21
CA ARG A 138 8.65 -13.48 -1.59
C ARG A 138 8.73 -13.36 -3.11
N ASN A 139 8.82 -12.12 -3.59
CA ASN A 139 9.12 -11.82 -4.98
C ASN A 139 10.62 -12.00 -5.25
N PRO A 140 11.04 -13.02 -5.99
CA PRO A 140 12.45 -13.27 -6.25
C PRO A 140 13.10 -12.22 -7.15
N ASN A 141 12.27 -11.43 -7.85
CA ASN A 141 12.69 -10.38 -8.78
C ASN A 141 12.48 -8.97 -8.23
N TRP A 142 12.33 -8.84 -6.90
CA TRP A 142 12.09 -7.54 -6.32
C TRP A 142 13.29 -6.61 -6.50
N TRP A 143 13.06 -5.46 -7.10
CA TRP A 143 14.08 -4.44 -7.39
C TRP A 143 14.82 -3.92 -6.15
N GLY A 144 14.24 -4.01 -4.97
CA GLY A 144 14.78 -3.51 -3.70
C GLY A 144 15.56 -4.54 -2.89
N ASP A 145 15.69 -5.79 -3.33
CA ASP A 145 16.25 -6.88 -2.53
C ASP A 145 17.68 -6.61 -2.02
N SER A 146 18.53 -6.01 -2.85
CA SER A 146 19.90 -5.65 -2.45
C SER A 146 19.98 -4.50 -1.44
N MET A 147 18.97 -3.62 -1.42
CA MET A 147 18.92 -2.47 -0.49
C MET A 147 18.24 -2.84 0.83
N PHE A 148 17.31 -3.78 0.80
CA PHE A 148 16.50 -4.19 1.95
C PHE A 148 16.46 -5.72 2.05
N PRO A 149 17.60 -6.36 2.35
CA PRO A 149 17.65 -7.81 2.46
C PRO A 149 16.72 -8.29 3.58
N GLY A 150 15.88 -9.26 3.29
CA GLY A 150 14.95 -9.87 4.24
C GLY A 150 15.21 -11.37 4.40
N ASN A 151 14.67 -11.94 5.47
CA ASN A 151 14.75 -13.36 5.80
C ASN A 151 13.38 -14.06 5.86
N VAL A 152 12.34 -13.38 5.36
CA VAL A 152 10.97 -13.92 5.31
C VAL A 152 10.66 -14.29 3.87
N ASP A 153 10.29 -15.53 3.64
CA ASP A 153 9.96 -16.05 2.30
C ASP A 153 8.45 -16.15 2.08
N ARG A 154 7.68 -16.31 3.18
CA ARG A 154 6.23 -16.47 3.14
C ARG A 154 5.57 -15.75 4.32
N ILE A 155 4.45 -15.09 4.04
CA ILE A 155 3.59 -14.44 5.04
C ILE A 155 2.18 -15.03 4.94
N GLU A 156 1.67 -15.49 6.08
CA GLU A 156 0.25 -15.84 6.24
C GLU A 156 -0.43 -14.80 7.13
N TYR A 157 -1.19 -13.91 6.51
CA TYR A 157 -1.93 -12.89 7.24
C TYR A 157 -3.31 -13.41 7.61
N ARG A 158 -3.57 -13.54 8.92
CA ARG A 158 -4.83 -14.02 9.52
C ARG A 158 -5.49 -12.89 10.31
N PRO A 159 -6.66 -12.40 9.90
CA PRO A 159 -7.41 -11.40 10.65
C PRO A 159 -7.97 -12.00 11.93
N ILE A 160 -7.45 -11.63 13.08
CA ILE A 160 -7.98 -12.03 14.40
C ILE A 160 -8.54 -10.77 15.08
N LYS A 161 -9.85 -10.57 15.04
CA LYS A 161 -10.52 -9.34 15.51
C LYS A 161 -10.39 -9.13 17.02
N ASN A 162 -10.48 -10.19 17.82
CA ASN A 162 -10.38 -10.10 19.27
C ASN A 162 -8.93 -9.97 19.73
N ALA A 163 -8.61 -8.90 20.47
CA ALA A 163 -7.25 -8.60 20.90
C ALA A 163 -6.68 -9.66 21.88
N ALA A 164 -7.48 -10.18 22.81
CA ALA A 164 -7.03 -11.21 23.75
C ALA A 164 -6.71 -12.53 23.02
N THR A 165 -7.52 -12.89 22.01
CA THR A 165 -7.26 -14.06 21.15
C THR A 165 -5.98 -13.88 20.34
N ARG A 166 -5.71 -12.69 19.80
CA ARG A 166 -4.44 -12.39 19.09
C ARG A 166 -3.22 -12.59 19.99
N VAL A 167 -3.29 -12.04 21.22
CA VAL A 167 -2.19 -12.20 22.19
C VAL A 167 -2.02 -13.67 22.60
N ALA A 168 -3.12 -14.41 22.80
CA ALA A 168 -3.04 -15.83 23.11
C ALA A 168 -2.38 -16.63 21.97
N ALA A 169 -2.73 -16.36 20.71
CA ALA A 169 -2.14 -17.00 19.54
C ALA A 169 -0.61 -16.71 19.45
N LEU A 170 -0.17 -15.47 19.77
CA LEU A 170 1.25 -15.14 19.84
C LEU A 170 1.97 -15.90 20.95
N LEU A 171 1.40 -15.94 22.14
CA LEU A 171 2.00 -16.61 23.30
C LEU A 171 2.06 -18.15 23.15
N SER A 172 1.16 -18.74 22.37
CA SER A 172 1.16 -20.17 22.05
C SER A 172 2.06 -20.53 20.86
N GLY A 173 2.58 -19.55 20.13
CA GLY A 173 3.35 -19.77 18.91
C GLY A 173 2.48 -20.14 17.69
N GLU A 174 1.18 -19.90 17.73
CA GLU A 174 0.29 -20.07 16.56
C GLU A 174 0.54 -18.97 15.51
N VAL A 175 0.94 -17.78 15.94
CA VAL A 175 1.38 -16.68 15.08
C VAL A 175 2.71 -16.14 15.56
N ASP A 176 3.54 -15.67 14.64
CA ASP A 176 4.89 -15.15 14.91
C ASP A 176 4.89 -13.64 15.16
N PHE A 177 3.86 -12.92 14.71
CA PHE A 177 3.80 -11.46 14.77
C PHE A 177 2.37 -10.96 14.98
N VAL A 178 2.21 -9.98 15.87
CA VAL A 178 0.93 -9.33 16.15
C VAL A 178 1.09 -7.81 16.09
N LEU A 179 0.23 -7.17 15.30
CA LEU A 179 0.04 -5.72 15.33
C LEU A 179 -0.95 -5.32 16.43
N ASP A 180 -0.74 -4.13 17.00
CA ASP A 180 -1.65 -3.51 17.98
C ASP A 180 -1.94 -4.42 19.19
N ALA A 181 -0.87 -4.96 19.80
CA ALA A 181 -1.01 -5.64 21.08
C ALA A 181 -1.51 -4.67 22.17
N PRO A 182 -2.48 -5.07 23.03
CA PRO A 182 -2.97 -4.22 24.11
C PRO A 182 -1.84 -3.83 25.08
N LEU A 183 -1.82 -2.59 25.52
CA LEU A 183 -0.74 -2.08 26.40
C LEU A 183 -0.59 -2.88 27.70
N GLN A 184 -1.69 -3.39 28.26
CA GLN A 184 -1.68 -4.21 29.46
C GLN A 184 -1.00 -5.58 29.28
N ASP A 185 -0.91 -6.08 28.03
CA ASP A 185 -0.31 -7.37 27.73
C ASP A 185 1.18 -7.28 27.38
N LEU A 186 1.74 -6.09 27.14
CA LEU A 186 3.14 -5.91 26.72
C LEU A 186 4.12 -6.58 27.69
N LYS A 187 3.94 -6.38 29.02
CA LYS A 187 4.80 -6.99 30.04
C LYS A 187 4.74 -8.53 30.02
N ARG A 188 3.56 -9.09 29.73
CA ARG A 188 3.38 -10.54 29.64
C ARG A 188 4.06 -11.09 28.39
N ILE A 189 3.98 -10.38 27.27
CA ILE A 189 4.67 -10.76 26.02
C ILE A 189 6.19 -10.72 26.24
N GLU A 190 6.71 -9.64 26.82
CA GLU A 190 8.14 -9.47 27.10
C GLU A 190 8.71 -10.48 28.11
N ALA A 191 7.87 -11.00 29.01
CA ALA A 191 8.27 -12.03 29.97
C ALA A 191 8.27 -13.45 29.35
N THR A 192 7.85 -13.60 28.10
CA THR A 192 7.81 -14.89 27.40
C THR A 192 9.06 -15.07 26.57
N ASP A 193 9.78 -16.17 26.77
CA ASP A 193 11.01 -16.47 26.05
C ASP A 193 10.79 -16.44 24.53
N GLY A 194 11.70 -15.78 23.81
CA GLY A 194 11.66 -15.67 22.36
C GLY A 194 10.74 -14.57 21.80
N LEU A 195 9.98 -13.88 22.65
CA LEU A 195 9.13 -12.76 22.24
C LEU A 195 9.73 -11.41 22.65
N THR A 196 9.40 -10.40 21.86
CA THR A 196 9.79 -9.01 22.15
C THR A 196 8.68 -8.07 21.71
N THR A 197 8.67 -6.86 22.26
CA THR A 197 7.76 -5.79 21.81
C THR A 197 8.55 -4.65 21.20
N LYS A 198 7.94 -3.99 20.19
CA LYS A 198 8.50 -2.77 19.59
C LYS A 198 7.44 -1.68 19.58
N THR A 199 7.71 -0.59 20.27
CA THR A 199 6.88 0.60 20.26
C THR A 199 7.49 1.65 19.37
N VAL A 200 6.68 2.25 18.51
CA VAL A 200 7.09 3.36 17.62
C VAL A 200 6.18 4.56 17.85
N ALA A 201 6.75 5.75 17.78
CA ALA A 201 5.97 6.98 17.83
C ALA A 201 5.12 7.12 16.55
N GLN A 202 3.87 7.51 16.72
CA GLN A 202 2.95 7.79 15.62
C GLN A 202 2.44 9.22 15.70
N VAL A 203 2.24 9.86 14.55
CA VAL A 203 1.48 11.10 14.44
C VAL A 203 0.02 10.72 14.27
N ARG A 204 -0.74 10.73 15.37
CA ARG A 204 -2.16 10.35 15.40
C ARG A 204 -2.94 11.37 16.24
N SER A 205 -4.06 11.82 15.71
CA SER A 205 -5.06 12.58 16.49
C SER A 205 -6.21 11.64 16.87
N ILE A 206 -6.59 11.64 18.14
CA ILE A 206 -7.78 10.95 18.63
C ILE A 206 -8.81 12.00 18.98
N PHE A 207 -10.02 11.86 18.47
CA PHE A 207 -11.11 12.77 18.73
C PHE A 207 -12.42 12.01 19.01
N PHE A 208 -13.31 12.63 19.75
CA PHE A 208 -14.67 12.14 19.92
C PHE A 208 -15.57 12.83 18.90
N GLY A 209 -16.11 12.05 17.96
CA GLY A 209 -17.19 12.51 17.11
C GLY A 209 -18.51 12.45 17.88
N MET A 210 -19.21 13.57 17.98
CA MET A 210 -20.56 13.62 18.53
C MET A 210 -21.56 13.70 17.38
N ASP A 211 -22.53 12.80 17.39
CA ASP A 211 -23.68 12.89 16.49
C ASP A 211 -24.51 14.10 16.94
N GLN A 212 -24.75 15.02 16.02
CA GLN A 212 -25.52 16.24 16.30
C GLN A 212 -26.95 16.16 15.75
N GLY A 213 -27.43 14.97 15.37
CA GLY A 213 -28.82 14.61 15.06
C GLY A 213 -29.50 15.43 13.98
#